data_d7f63307db64d3bb55dd79b1eff4d2e5
#
_entry.id   d7f63307db64d3bb55dd79b1eff4d2e5
#
_cell.length_a   1.000
_cell.length_b   1.000
_cell.length_c   1.000
_cell.angle_alpha   90.00
_cell.angle_beta   90.00
_cell.angle_gamma   90.00
#
_symmetry.space_group_name_H-M   'P 1'
#
loop_
_entity.id
_entity.type
_entity.pdbx_description
1 polymer ?
#
loop_
_entity_poly.entity_id
_entity_poly.type
_entity_poly.pdbx_seq_one_letter_code
_entity_poly.pdbx_strand_id
1 'polypeptide(L)'
;KNADEVARVRNEWWKAELPFVTDGVVVRAAKEPESRHWLPGQAEWLVAWKYQPVAQVAEVKAIQFAVGKSGKISVVASLAPVMLDDKKVQRVNIGSVRRWQEWDIAPGDQILVSLAGQGIPRIDDVVWRGAERTKPTPPENRFNSLTCYFASDVCQEQFISRLVWLGAKQVLGLDGIGEAGWRALHQTHRFEHIFSWLLLTPEQLQNTPGIAKSKSAQLWH
;
A
#
# COMPACT_ATOMS: atom_id res chain seq x y z
N LYS A 1 29.51 -24.32 13.79
CA LYS A 1 28.58 -24.70 12.69
C LYS A 1 28.98 -23.94 11.46
N ASN A 2 29.01 -24.62 10.31
CA ASN A 2 29.28 -24.00 9.02
C ASN A 2 27.97 -23.53 8.35
N ALA A 3 28.07 -22.81 7.24
CA ALA A 3 26.93 -22.27 6.54
C ALA A 3 25.95 -23.35 6.05
N ASP A 4 26.48 -24.52 5.61
CA ASP A 4 25.66 -25.63 5.12
C ASP A 4 24.81 -26.26 6.23
N GLU A 5 25.37 -26.39 7.44
CA GLU A 5 24.65 -26.89 8.60
C GLU A 5 23.52 -25.92 9.03
N VAL A 6 23.79 -24.63 8.99
CA VAL A 6 22.77 -23.59 9.25
C VAL A 6 21.68 -23.62 8.19
N ALA A 7 22.04 -23.75 6.91
CA ALA A 7 21.08 -23.86 5.80
C ALA A 7 20.17 -25.10 5.98
N ARG A 8 20.75 -26.25 6.36
CA ARG A 8 19.98 -27.45 6.63
C ARG A 8 18.96 -27.27 7.74
N VAL A 9 19.38 -26.73 8.89
CA VAL A 9 18.49 -26.47 10.03
C VAL A 9 17.40 -25.46 9.66
N ARG A 10 17.74 -24.38 8.94
CA ARG A 10 16.77 -23.41 8.43
C ARG A 10 15.68 -24.09 7.57
N ASN A 11 16.08 -25.00 6.67
CA ASN A 11 15.16 -25.70 5.78
C ASN A 11 14.31 -26.75 6.54
N GLU A 12 14.86 -27.37 7.56
CA GLU A 12 14.11 -28.27 8.46
C GLU A 12 13.04 -27.49 9.23
N TRP A 13 13.38 -26.34 9.79
CA TRP A 13 12.41 -25.49 10.50
C TRP A 13 11.36 -24.88 9.61
N TRP A 14 11.68 -24.60 8.36
CA TRP A 14 10.71 -24.16 7.36
C TRP A 14 9.56 -25.16 7.16
N LYS A 15 9.86 -26.45 7.24
CA LYS A 15 8.90 -27.55 7.03
C LYS A 15 8.27 -28.03 8.33
N ALA A 16 8.78 -27.61 9.49
CA ALA A 16 8.30 -28.06 10.79
C ALA A 16 7.05 -27.28 11.23
N GLU A 17 6.13 -27.96 11.87
CA GLU A 17 5.06 -27.31 12.60
C GLU A 17 5.61 -26.69 13.88
N LEU A 18 5.77 -25.37 13.87
CA LEU A 18 6.19 -24.60 15.03
C LEU A 18 4.98 -24.01 15.75
N PRO A 19 5.02 -23.85 17.08
CA PRO A 19 3.92 -23.25 17.83
C PRO A 19 3.77 -21.74 17.65
N PHE A 20 4.54 -21.15 16.74
CA PHE A 20 4.54 -19.72 16.41
C PHE A 20 4.87 -19.52 14.93
N VAL A 21 4.40 -18.41 14.39
CA VAL A 21 4.71 -17.98 13.01
C VAL A 21 6.11 -17.38 12.96
N THR A 22 6.91 -17.81 11.96
CA THR A 22 8.27 -17.29 11.73
C THR A 22 8.50 -17.02 10.25
N ASP A 23 9.27 -15.98 9.93
CA ASP A 23 9.65 -15.59 8.57
C ASP A 23 11.11 -15.94 8.24
N GLY A 24 11.81 -16.60 9.13
CA GLY A 24 13.19 -16.99 8.94
C GLY A 24 13.88 -17.39 10.23
N VAL A 25 15.20 -17.46 10.18
CA VAL A 25 16.07 -17.76 11.32
C VAL A 25 17.04 -16.61 11.54
N VAL A 26 17.44 -16.40 12.78
CA VAL A 26 18.52 -15.47 13.13
C VAL A 26 19.77 -16.26 13.43
N VAL A 27 20.82 -15.99 12.67
CA VAL A 27 22.14 -16.58 12.86
C VAL A 27 23.02 -15.56 13.56
N ARG A 28 23.61 -15.94 14.68
CA ARG A 28 24.54 -15.08 15.40
C ARG A 28 25.89 -15.77 15.59
N ALA A 29 26.94 -14.97 15.65
CA ALA A 29 28.27 -15.48 16.05
C ALA A 29 28.21 -16.04 17.46
N ALA A 30 28.96 -17.13 17.69
CA ALA A 30 29.04 -17.77 19.03
C ALA A 30 29.67 -16.85 20.08
N LYS A 31 30.51 -15.91 19.64
CA LYS A 31 31.15 -14.92 20.50
C LYS A 31 30.59 -13.54 20.13
N GLU A 32 29.92 -12.96 21.07
CA GLU A 32 29.37 -11.61 20.95
C GLU A 32 30.48 -10.57 21.10
N PRO A 33 30.62 -9.58 20.20
CA PRO A 33 31.63 -8.53 20.39
C PRO A 33 31.28 -7.64 21.58
N GLU A 34 32.28 -7.02 22.18
CA GLU A 34 32.08 -6.11 23.30
C GLU A 34 31.18 -4.93 22.89
N SER A 35 30.17 -4.63 23.73
CA SER A 35 29.09 -3.69 23.46
C SER A 35 29.50 -2.23 23.17
N ARG A 36 30.79 -1.91 23.37
CA ARG A 36 31.32 -0.55 23.22
C ARG A 36 31.40 -0.06 21.74
N HIS A 37 31.24 -0.95 20.78
CA HIS A 37 31.56 -0.66 19.38
C HIS A 37 30.41 -0.87 18.40
N TRP A 38 29.18 -1.18 18.85
CA TRP A 38 28.10 -1.36 17.91
C TRP A 38 27.05 -0.26 17.98
N LEU A 39 26.68 0.14 16.77
CA LEU A 39 25.58 1.08 16.54
C LEU A 39 24.28 0.30 16.33
N PRO A 40 23.13 0.80 16.77
CA PRO A 40 21.84 0.19 16.46
C PRO A 40 21.66 -0.01 14.96
N GLY A 41 21.34 -1.24 14.54
CA GLY A 41 21.16 -1.61 13.13
C GLY A 41 22.44 -2.02 12.37
N GLN A 42 23.62 -2.01 13.01
CA GLN A 42 24.89 -2.40 12.41
C GLN A 42 25.53 -3.57 13.17
N ALA A 43 24.79 -4.65 13.38
CA ALA A 43 25.31 -5.84 14.04
C ALA A 43 25.88 -6.82 13.01
N GLU A 44 27.17 -6.71 12.67
CA GLU A 44 27.85 -7.63 11.73
C GLU A 44 27.91 -9.08 12.22
N TRP A 45 27.72 -9.31 13.52
CA TRP A 45 27.73 -10.62 14.15
C TRP A 45 26.37 -11.32 14.20
N LEU A 46 25.34 -10.67 13.65
CA LEU A 46 23.95 -11.11 13.66
C LEU A 46 23.33 -10.93 12.27
N VAL A 47 22.84 -12.02 11.68
CA VAL A 47 22.21 -12.00 10.36
C VAL A 47 20.86 -12.69 10.42
N ALA A 48 19.82 -12.02 9.95
CA ALA A 48 18.52 -12.62 9.70
C ALA A 48 18.53 -13.32 8.34
N TRP A 49 18.32 -14.63 8.33
CA TRP A 49 18.21 -15.42 7.10
C TRP A 49 16.75 -15.82 6.89
N LYS A 50 16.05 -15.02 6.15
CA LYS A 50 14.61 -15.19 5.92
C LYS A 50 14.33 -16.37 4.99
N TYR A 51 13.14 -16.95 5.15
CA TYR A 51 12.59 -17.91 4.20
C TYR A 51 12.27 -17.20 2.88
N GLN A 52 12.23 -17.97 1.79
CA GLN A 52 11.75 -17.43 0.53
C GLN A 52 10.27 -17.09 0.67
N PRO A 53 9.83 -15.89 0.27
CA PRO A 53 8.43 -15.53 0.27
C PRO A 53 7.63 -16.50 -0.60
N VAL A 54 6.44 -16.88 -0.16
CA VAL A 54 5.49 -17.59 -1.00
C VAL A 54 5.08 -16.66 -2.13
N ALA A 55 5.16 -17.12 -3.37
CA ALA A 55 4.78 -16.38 -4.55
C ALA A 55 3.65 -17.10 -5.29
N GLN A 56 2.74 -16.33 -5.90
CA GLN A 56 1.62 -16.82 -6.70
C GLN A 56 1.53 -16.04 -8.01
N VAL A 57 1.07 -16.71 -9.05
CA VAL A 57 0.74 -16.05 -10.31
C VAL A 57 -0.67 -15.50 -10.24
N ALA A 58 -0.83 -14.22 -10.56
CA ALA A 58 -2.11 -13.53 -10.59
C ALA A 58 -2.34 -12.86 -11.94
N GLU A 59 -3.58 -12.94 -12.44
CA GLU A 59 -3.99 -12.23 -13.64
C GLU A 59 -4.28 -10.77 -13.31
N VAL A 60 -3.74 -9.86 -14.12
CA VAL A 60 -4.04 -8.42 -14.05
C VAL A 60 -5.41 -8.17 -14.68
N LYS A 61 -6.36 -7.68 -13.89
CA LYS A 61 -7.72 -7.34 -14.35
C LYS A 61 -7.84 -5.92 -14.84
N ALA A 62 -7.17 -4.98 -14.18
CA ALA A 62 -7.18 -3.57 -14.54
C ALA A 62 -5.92 -2.88 -14.05
N ILE A 63 -5.56 -1.78 -14.70
CA ILE A 63 -4.56 -0.82 -14.26
C ILE A 63 -5.28 0.45 -13.84
N GLN A 64 -5.01 0.92 -12.64
CA GLN A 64 -5.61 2.11 -12.05
C GLN A 64 -4.52 3.14 -11.73
N PHE A 65 -4.84 4.41 -11.94
CA PHE A 65 -3.97 5.53 -11.60
C PHE A 65 -4.54 6.26 -10.41
N ALA A 66 -3.70 6.55 -9.43
CA ALA A 66 -4.05 7.35 -8.27
C ALA A 66 -3.16 8.58 -8.20
N VAL A 67 -3.76 9.73 -7.95
CA VAL A 67 -3.02 10.99 -7.77
C VAL A 67 -2.95 11.28 -6.27
N GLY A 68 -1.74 11.30 -5.73
CA GLY A 68 -1.49 11.60 -4.32
C GLY A 68 -1.63 13.09 -4.00
N LYS A 69 -1.58 13.44 -2.72
CA LYS A 69 -1.66 14.83 -2.24
C LYS A 69 -0.60 15.77 -2.84
N SER A 70 0.54 15.26 -3.19
CA SER A 70 1.64 16.02 -3.82
C SER A 70 1.56 16.07 -5.34
N GLY A 71 0.49 15.53 -5.95
CA GLY A 71 0.34 15.43 -7.39
C GLY A 71 1.08 14.25 -8.03
N LYS A 72 1.82 13.46 -7.27
CA LYS A 72 2.48 12.25 -7.79
C LYS A 72 1.45 11.21 -8.18
N ILE A 73 1.61 10.67 -9.38
CA ILE A 73 0.77 9.60 -9.90
C ILE A 73 1.40 8.26 -9.52
N SER A 74 0.63 7.40 -8.90
CA SER A 74 0.96 6.00 -8.64
C SER A 74 0.08 5.08 -9.49
N VAL A 75 0.63 3.94 -9.84
CA VAL A 75 -0.04 2.93 -10.65
C VAL A 75 -0.31 1.69 -9.80
N VAL A 76 -1.53 1.24 -9.80
CA VAL A 76 -1.99 0.07 -9.05
C VAL A 76 -2.61 -0.93 -10.02
N ALA A 77 -2.14 -2.17 -9.96
CA ALA A 77 -2.77 -3.27 -10.67
C ALA A 77 -3.86 -3.91 -9.81
N SER A 78 -5.07 -4.00 -10.34
CA SER A 78 -6.12 -4.85 -9.80
C SER A 78 -5.94 -6.27 -10.32
N LEU A 79 -5.98 -7.25 -9.44
CA LEU A 79 -5.68 -8.64 -9.73
C LEU A 79 -6.91 -9.53 -9.53
N ALA A 80 -6.97 -10.63 -10.28
CA ALA A 80 -7.76 -11.78 -9.83
C ALA A 80 -7.25 -12.20 -8.45
N PRO A 81 -8.15 -12.48 -7.49
CA PRO A 81 -7.74 -12.75 -6.11
C PRO A 81 -6.82 -13.97 -6.01
N VAL A 82 -5.71 -13.83 -5.30
CA VAL A 82 -4.81 -14.93 -4.95
C VAL A 82 -4.56 -14.92 -3.44
N MET A 83 -4.25 -16.11 -2.89
CA MET A 83 -3.92 -16.28 -1.48
C MET A 83 -2.41 -16.35 -1.30
N LEU A 84 -1.87 -15.45 -0.49
CA LEU A 84 -0.45 -15.43 -0.10
C LEU A 84 -0.40 -15.43 1.44
N ASP A 85 0.09 -16.52 2.04
CA ASP A 85 0.19 -16.66 3.51
C ASP A 85 -1.10 -16.25 4.24
N ASP A 86 -2.22 -16.87 3.88
CA ASP A 86 -3.58 -16.59 4.42
C ASP A 86 -4.11 -15.17 4.14
N LYS A 87 -3.35 -14.35 3.42
CA LYS A 87 -3.77 -13.03 2.99
C LYS A 87 -4.33 -13.07 1.57
N LYS A 88 -5.56 -12.61 1.42
CA LYS A 88 -6.17 -12.39 0.10
C LYS A 88 -5.59 -11.14 -0.56
N VAL A 89 -4.92 -11.32 -1.69
CA VAL A 89 -4.30 -10.25 -2.45
C VAL A 89 -5.09 -10.00 -3.72
N GLN A 90 -5.55 -8.77 -3.91
CA GLN A 90 -6.34 -8.32 -5.08
C GLN A 90 -5.76 -7.07 -5.73
N ARG A 91 -4.77 -6.44 -5.10
CA ARG A 91 -4.15 -5.21 -5.58
C ARG A 91 -2.66 -5.23 -5.28
N VAL A 92 -1.88 -4.70 -6.21
CA VAL A 92 -0.45 -4.49 -6.03
C VAL A 92 -0.06 -3.11 -6.55
N ASN A 93 0.72 -2.38 -5.77
CA ASN A 93 1.25 -1.10 -6.18
C ASN A 93 2.49 -1.33 -7.06
N ILE A 94 2.42 -0.85 -8.30
CA ILE A 94 3.52 -0.94 -9.26
C ILE A 94 4.54 0.18 -9.02
N GLY A 95 4.09 1.31 -8.51
CA GLY A 95 4.91 2.50 -8.28
C GLY A 95 4.57 3.64 -9.23
N SER A 96 5.59 4.32 -9.78
CA SER A 96 5.39 5.43 -10.71
C SER A 96 4.92 4.97 -12.09
N VAL A 97 4.38 5.91 -12.88
CA VAL A 97 4.02 5.67 -14.29
C VAL A 97 5.24 5.16 -15.08
N ARG A 98 6.42 5.74 -14.85
CA ARG A 98 7.66 5.30 -15.48
C ARG A 98 7.97 3.83 -15.16
N ARG A 99 7.90 3.46 -13.89
CA ARG A 99 8.14 2.07 -13.47
C ARG A 99 7.12 1.10 -14.06
N TRP A 100 5.85 1.49 -14.14
CA TRP A 100 4.82 0.70 -14.82
C TRP A 100 5.13 0.51 -16.32
N GLN A 101 5.59 1.55 -17.01
CA GLN A 101 6.02 1.47 -18.41
C GLN A 101 7.22 0.54 -18.60
N GLU A 102 8.20 0.59 -17.68
CA GLU A 102 9.36 -0.30 -17.67
C GLU A 102 8.95 -1.77 -17.47
N TRP A 103 8.02 -2.04 -16.58
CA TRP A 103 7.43 -3.38 -16.40
C TRP A 103 6.57 -3.82 -17.58
N ASP A 104 6.03 -2.91 -18.33
CA ASP A 104 5.15 -3.18 -19.48
C ASP A 104 3.97 -4.10 -19.15
N ILE A 105 3.24 -3.76 -18.07
CA ILE A 105 2.10 -4.53 -17.56
C ILE A 105 0.79 -3.95 -18.12
N ALA A 106 -0.05 -4.84 -18.65
CA ALA A 106 -1.38 -4.52 -19.16
C ALA A 106 -2.44 -5.49 -18.61
N PRO A 107 -3.73 -5.11 -18.64
CA PRO A 107 -4.80 -6.06 -18.34
C PRO A 107 -4.70 -7.32 -19.20
N GLY A 108 -4.93 -8.50 -18.62
CA GLY A 108 -4.78 -9.80 -19.24
C GLY A 108 -3.40 -10.44 -19.06
N ASP A 109 -2.39 -9.69 -18.64
CA ASP A 109 -1.08 -10.24 -18.30
C ASP A 109 -1.13 -11.06 -17.01
N GLN A 110 -0.23 -12.01 -16.86
CA GLN A 110 -0.05 -12.77 -15.63
C GLN A 110 1.28 -12.40 -14.99
N ILE A 111 1.22 -12.03 -13.73
CA ILE A 111 2.37 -11.56 -12.94
C ILE A 111 2.60 -12.45 -11.74
N LEU A 112 3.87 -12.62 -11.39
CA LEU A 112 4.27 -13.30 -10.17
C LEU A 112 4.27 -12.27 -9.03
N VAL A 113 3.47 -12.52 -8.00
CA VAL A 113 3.35 -11.66 -6.82
C VAL A 113 3.74 -12.39 -5.56
N SER A 114 4.37 -11.69 -4.64
CA SER A 114 4.72 -12.17 -3.30
C SER A 114 4.45 -11.09 -2.26
N LEU A 115 4.59 -11.45 -0.98
CA LEU A 115 4.53 -10.48 0.12
C LEU A 115 5.96 -10.07 0.50
N ALA A 116 6.27 -8.79 0.37
CA ALA A 116 7.46 -8.20 0.99
C ALA A 116 7.27 -8.09 2.52
N GLY A 117 8.31 -7.74 3.25
CA GLY A 117 8.26 -7.56 4.70
C GLY A 117 6.99 -6.82 5.16
N GLN A 118 6.44 -7.18 6.30
CA GLN A 118 5.15 -6.69 6.82
C GLN A 118 3.92 -7.02 5.96
N GLY A 119 4.03 -7.97 5.03
CA GLY A 119 2.91 -8.45 4.23
C GLY A 119 2.43 -7.48 3.15
N ILE A 120 3.31 -6.65 2.59
CA ILE A 120 2.99 -5.75 1.48
C ILE A 120 3.14 -6.50 0.15
N PRO A 121 2.09 -6.58 -0.70
CA PRO A 121 2.19 -7.21 -2.02
C PRO A 121 3.20 -6.49 -2.92
N ARG A 122 4.02 -7.27 -3.61
CA ARG A 122 4.97 -6.79 -4.61
C ARG A 122 4.95 -7.67 -5.85
N ILE A 123 5.40 -7.10 -6.97
CA ILE A 123 5.61 -7.81 -8.23
C ILE A 123 7.03 -8.32 -8.26
N ASP A 124 7.20 -9.61 -8.54
CA ASP A 124 8.51 -10.24 -8.72
C ASP A 124 8.86 -10.39 -10.21
N ASP A 125 7.88 -10.74 -11.06
CA ASP A 125 8.10 -10.91 -12.50
C ASP A 125 6.78 -10.83 -13.29
N VAL A 126 6.88 -10.69 -14.62
CA VAL A 126 5.79 -10.86 -15.57
C VAL A 126 5.98 -12.19 -16.25
N VAL A 127 5.15 -13.18 -15.92
CA VAL A 127 5.33 -14.57 -16.37
C VAL A 127 4.66 -14.86 -17.70
N TRP A 128 3.64 -14.09 -18.06
CA TRP A 128 2.95 -14.24 -19.33
C TRP A 128 2.28 -12.92 -19.75
N ARG A 129 2.31 -12.65 -21.05
CA ARG A 129 1.67 -11.45 -21.62
C ARG A 129 0.54 -11.86 -22.53
N GLY A 130 -0.62 -11.23 -22.37
CA GLY A 130 -1.78 -11.45 -23.21
C GLY A 130 -1.52 -11.16 -24.68
N ALA A 131 -2.21 -11.87 -25.57
CA ALA A 131 -2.10 -11.64 -27.02
C ALA A 131 -2.73 -10.30 -27.43
N GLU A 132 -3.87 -9.97 -26.82
CA GLU A 132 -4.56 -8.70 -27.03
C GLU A 132 -4.36 -7.82 -25.80
N ARG A 133 -3.54 -6.79 -25.96
CA ARG A 133 -3.13 -5.93 -24.84
C ARG A 133 -3.52 -4.49 -25.12
N THR A 134 -4.41 -3.94 -24.29
CA THR A 134 -4.77 -2.52 -24.30
C THR A 134 -4.26 -1.88 -23.03
N LYS A 135 -3.26 -1.02 -23.16
CA LYS A 135 -2.75 -0.25 -22.04
C LYS A 135 -3.60 1.00 -21.84
N PRO A 136 -4.08 1.30 -20.63
CA PRO A 136 -4.74 2.55 -20.34
C PRO A 136 -3.77 3.72 -20.48
N THR A 137 -4.30 4.89 -20.86
CA THR A 137 -3.52 6.11 -20.92
C THR A 137 -3.39 6.70 -19.52
N PRO A 138 -2.15 6.96 -19.03
CA PRO A 138 -1.99 7.63 -17.74
C PRO A 138 -2.50 9.06 -17.79
N PRO A 139 -3.00 9.62 -16.66
CA PRO A 139 -3.39 11.01 -16.58
C PRO A 139 -2.19 11.93 -16.85
N GLU A 140 -2.48 13.12 -17.36
CA GLU A 140 -1.45 14.13 -17.61
C GLU A 140 -0.74 14.52 -16.30
N ASN A 141 0.56 14.68 -16.34
CA ASN A 141 1.37 15.09 -15.20
C ASN A 141 1.36 16.62 -15.03
N ARG A 142 0.18 17.17 -14.71
CA ARG A 142 -0.04 18.62 -14.49
C ARG A 142 -0.18 19.01 -13.03
N PHE A 143 -0.11 18.05 -12.13
CA PHE A 143 -0.32 18.27 -10.69
C PHE A 143 1.00 18.30 -9.94
N ASN A 144 1.06 19.13 -8.89
CA ASN A 144 2.21 19.26 -8.01
C ASN A 144 1.77 19.59 -6.57
N SER A 145 2.71 19.87 -5.69
CA SER A 145 2.42 20.19 -4.28
C SER A 145 1.65 21.50 -4.06
N LEU A 146 1.51 22.33 -5.08
CA LEU A 146 0.82 23.63 -5.02
C LEU A 146 -0.55 23.61 -5.67
N THR A 147 -0.91 22.54 -6.37
CA THR A 147 -2.19 22.39 -7.06
C THR A 147 -3.27 21.78 -6.18
N CYS A 148 -4.53 22.00 -6.55
CA CYS A 148 -5.73 21.31 -6.00
C CYS A 148 -5.99 21.54 -4.51
N TYR A 149 -5.76 22.75 -4.01
CA TYR A 149 -6.30 23.21 -2.73
C TYR A 149 -7.75 23.64 -2.87
N PHE A 150 -8.16 24.01 -4.07
CA PHE A 150 -9.54 24.26 -4.48
C PHE A 150 -10.05 23.12 -5.33
N ALA A 151 -11.34 22.79 -5.16
CA ALA A 151 -11.97 21.74 -5.93
C ALA A 151 -12.23 22.19 -7.37
N SER A 152 -12.04 21.27 -8.31
CA SER A 152 -12.46 21.38 -9.70
C SER A 152 -12.58 19.98 -10.30
N ASP A 153 -13.19 19.84 -11.46
CA ASP A 153 -13.37 18.53 -12.10
C ASP A 153 -12.03 17.84 -12.38
N VAL A 154 -11.00 18.60 -12.78
CA VAL A 154 -9.67 18.06 -13.05
C VAL A 154 -8.87 17.77 -11.78
N CYS A 155 -9.22 18.40 -10.66
CA CYS A 155 -8.56 18.27 -9.37
C CYS A 155 -9.11 17.16 -8.46
N GLN A 156 -10.20 16.49 -8.86
CA GLN A 156 -10.94 15.56 -8.01
C GLN A 156 -10.04 14.61 -7.20
N GLU A 157 -9.15 13.91 -7.85
CA GLU A 157 -8.32 12.89 -7.20
C GLU A 157 -7.28 13.48 -6.23
N GLN A 158 -6.57 14.51 -6.62
CA GLN A 158 -5.61 15.18 -5.74
C GLN A 158 -6.30 15.87 -4.57
N PHE A 159 -7.44 16.50 -4.79
CA PHE A 159 -8.25 17.16 -3.78
C PHE A 159 -8.68 16.18 -2.68
N ILE A 160 -9.24 15.04 -3.08
CA ILE A 160 -9.61 13.97 -2.14
C ILE A 160 -8.38 13.43 -1.39
N SER A 161 -7.27 13.22 -2.08
CA SER A 161 -6.02 12.78 -1.44
C SER A 161 -5.49 13.77 -0.39
N ARG A 162 -5.69 15.07 -0.61
CA ARG A 162 -5.37 16.10 0.40
C ARG A 162 -6.28 16.00 1.62
N LEU A 163 -7.59 15.79 1.43
CA LEU A 163 -8.53 15.60 2.53
C LEU A 163 -8.20 14.35 3.35
N VAL A 164 -7.89 13.24 2.69
CA VAL A 164 -7.45 11.99 3.35
C VAL A 164 -6.19 12.23 4.18
N TRP A 165 -5.24 12.96 3.64
CA TRP A 165 -4.00 13.32 4.36
C TRP A 165 -4.29 14.23 5.56
N LEU A 166 -5.18 15.23 5.41
CA LEU A 166 -5.56 16.10 6.53
C LEU A 166 -6.19 15.31 7.68
N GLY A 167 -7.04 14.33 7.36
CA GLY A 167 -7.70 13.48 8.36
C GLY A 167 -6.77 12.44 9.01
N ALA A 168 -5.57 12.22 8.47
CA ALA A 168 -4.65 11.20 8.96
C ALA A 168 -4.22 11.46 10.41
N LYS A 169 -3.97 10.39 11.16
CA LYS A 169 -3.65 10.42 12.61
C LYS A 169 -2.49 11.36 12.95
N GLN A 170 -1.49 11.42 12.07
CA GLN A 170 -0.30 12.27 12.26
C GLN A 170 -0.49 13.74 11.83
N VAL A 171 -1.67 14.11 11.32
CA VAL A 171 -1.99 15.50 10.91
C VAL A 171 -3.07 16.07 11.82
N LEU A 172 -4.34 15.84 11.55
CA LEU A 172 -5.45 16.29 12.39
C LEU A 172 -6.06 15.18 13.24
N GLY A 173 -5.73 13.92 12.96
CA GLY A 173 -6.19 12.77 13.73
C GLY A 173 -7.72 12.60 13.73
N LEU A 174 -8.37 12.84 12.60
CA LEU A 174 -9.81 12.68 12.45
C LEU A 174 -10.15 11.20 12.33
N ASP A 175 -10.38 10.57 13.48
CA ASP A 175 -10.72 9.16 13.52
C ASP A 175 -12.10 8.90 12.89
N GLY A 176 -12.20 7.79 12.16
CA GLY A 176 -13.47 7.33 11.61
C GLY A 176 -13.82 7.83 10.21
N ILE A 177 -13.03 8.76 9.62
CA ILE A 177 -13.20 9.18 8.22
C ILE A 177 -12.03 8.72 7.37
N GLY A 178 -12.30 7.92 6.35
CA GLY A 178 -11.34 7.50 5.34
C GLY A 178 -11.67 8.08 3.97
N GLU A 179 -11.02 7.58 2.93
CA GLU A 179 -11.23 8.05 1.55
C GLU A 179 -12.70 8.00 1.12
N ALA A 180 -13.39 6.90 1.39
CA ALA A 180 -14.82 6.76 1.04
C ALA A 180 -15.69 7.80 1.75
N GLY A 181 -15.41 8.11 3.02
CA GLY A 181 -16.10 9.16 3.76
C GLY A 181 -15.86 10.55 3.20
N TRP A 182 -14.62 10.89 2.86
CA TRP A 182 -14.29 12.17 2.22
C TRP A 182 -14.93 12.33 0.87
N ARG A 183 -14.97 11.28 0.05
CA ARG A 183 -15.66 11.28 -1.24
C ARG A 183 -17.17 11.50 -1.07
N ALA A 184 -17.79 10.85 -0.10
CA ALA A 184 -19.21 11.01 0.21
C ALA A 184 -19.52 12.45 0.67
N LEU A 185 -18.74 13.03 1.55
CA LEU A 185 -18.88 14.41 2.01
C LEU A 185 -18.73 15.41 0.87
N HIS A 186 -17.69 15.27 0.07
CA HIS A 186 -17.45 16.16 -1.06
C HIS A 186 -18.54 16.05 -2.14
N GLN A 187 -19.01 14.84 -2.42
CA GLN A 187 -20.09 14.61 -3.38
C GLN A 187 -21.40 15.25 -2.93
N THR A 188 -21.70 15.21 -1.65
CA THR A 188 -22.94 15.75 -1.08
C THR A 188 -22.88 17.26 -0.86
N HIS A 189 -21.78 17.76 -0.28
CA HIS A 189 -21.68 19.15 0.16
C HIS A 189 -20.87 20.06 -0.79
N ARG A 190 -20.20 19.48 -1.79
CA ARG A 190 -19.44 20.19 -2.83
C ARG A 190 -18.50 21.24 -2.27
N PHE A 191 -17.44 20.75 -1.59
CA PHE A 191 -16.42 21.63 -1.03
C PHE A 191 -15.74 22.48 -2.12
N GLU A 192 -15.53 23.73 -1.86
CA GLU A 192 -14.75 24.61 -2.72
C GLU A 192 -13.26 24.55 -2.38
N HIS A 193 -12.94 24.38 -1.10
CA HIS A 193 -11.58 24.36 -0.59
C HIS A 193 -11.38 23.19 0.38
N ILE A 194 -10.13 22.77 0.58
CA ILE A 194 -9.79 21.65 1.50
C ILE A 194 -10.21 21.87 2.96
N PHE A 195 -10.53 23.10 3.37
CA PHE A 195 -11.05 23.42 4.70
C PHE A 195 -12.56 23.72 4.73
N SER A 196 -13.27 23.61 3.61
CA SER A 196 -14.71 23.89 3.56
C SER A 196 -15.53 22.97 4.47
N TRP A 197 -15.06 21.77 4.75
CA TRP A 197 -15.68 20.82 5.68
C TRP A 197 -15.80 21.31 7.11
N LEU A 198 -14.97 22.30 7.55
CA LEU A 198 -15.05 22.91 8.87
C LEU A 198 -16.37 23.67 9.08
N LEU A 199 -17.07 24.05 8.03
CA LEU A 199 -18.35 24.74 8.07
C LEU A 199 -19.55 23.80 8.16
N LEU A 200 -19.34 22.49 8.09
CA LEU A 200 -20.40 21.50 8.19
C LEU A 200 -20.96 21.44 9.62
N THR A 201 -22.28 21.40 9.74
CA THR A 201 -22.95 21.17 11.01
C THR A 201 -23.01 19.68 11.35
N PRO A 202 -23.17 19.30 12.63
CA PRO A 202 -23.39 17.90 13.02
C PRO A 202 -24.54 17.24 12.28
N GLU A 203 -25.61 17.98 12.01
CA GLU A 203 -26.77 17.50 11.28
C GLU A 203 -26.43 17.19 9.82
N GLN A 204 -25.67 18.05 9.15
CA GLN A 204 -25.20 17.82 7.78
C GLN A 204 -24.32 16.59 7.68
N LEU A 205 -23.45 16.35 8.67
CA LEU A 205 -22.62 15.15 8.76
C LEU A 205 -23.46 13.89 8.93
N GLN A 206 -24.45 13.92 9.84
CA GLN A 206 -25.34 12.77 10.11
C GLN A 206 -26.22 12.41 8.91
N ASN A 207 -26.63 13.40 8.13
CA ASN A 207 -27.51 13.24 6.98
C ASN A 207 -26.73 12.93 5.67
N THR A 208 -25.39 12.87 5.73
CA THR A 208 -24.58 12.54 4.57
C THR A 208 -24.67 11.03 4.28
N PRO A 209 -25.11 10.60 3.09
CA PRO A 209 -25.11 9.19 2.71
C PRO A 209 -23.70 8.58 2.81
N GLY A 210 -23.59 7.41 3.40
CA GLY A 210 -22.31 6.70 3.59
C GLY A 210 -21.55 7.07 4.87
N ILE A 211 -22.02 8.03 5.66
CA ILE A 211 -21.46 8.35 6.99
C ILE A 211 -22.39 7.79 8.07
N ALA A 212 -21.88 6.86 8.87
CA ALA A 212 -22.64 6.30 9.98
C ALA A 212 -22.85 7.36 11.10
N LYS A 213 -24.03 7.36 11.72
CA LYS A 213 -24.37 8.28 12.82
C LYS A 213 -23.37 8.23 13.98
N SER A 214 -22.83 7.05 14.29
CA SER A 214 -21.81 6.88 15.32
C SER A 214 -20.46 7.54 14.96
N LYS A 215 -20.14 7.67 13.67
CA LYS A 215 -18.91 8.31 13.19
C LYS A 215 -19.03 9.83 13.14
N SER A 216 -20.22 10.36 12.89
CA SER A 216 -20.46 11.82 12.88
C SER A 216 -20.24 12.44 14.25
N ALA A 217 -20.56 11.73 15.33
CA ALA A 217 -20.32 12.19 16.71
C ALA A 217 -18.83 12.25 17.07
N GLN A 218 -17.99 11.36 16.48
CA GLN A 218 -16.55 11.34 16.72
C GLN A 218 -15.77 12.43 15.98
N LEU A 219 -16.33 12.98 14.90
CA LEU A 219 -15.69 14.05 14.12
C LEU A 219 -15.83 15.44 14.75
N TRP A 220 -16.71 15.58 15.77
CA TRP A 220 -17.03 16.87 16.41
C TRP A 220 -16.44 17.04 17.81
N HIS A 221 -15.73 16.07 18.34
CA HIS A 221 -15.00 16.13 19.60
C HIS A 221 -13.49 16.19 19.35
#